data_4a20bea872447c62e6bcd50ef8d72100
#
_entry.id   4a20bea872447c62e6bcd50ef8d72100
#
_cell.length_a   1.000
_cell.length_b   1.000
_cell.length_c   1.000
_cell.angle_alpha   90.00
_cell.angle_beta   90.00
_cell.angle_gamma   90.00
#
_symmetry.space_group_name_H-M   'P 1'
#
loop_
_entity.id
_entity.type
_entity.pdbx_description
1 polymer ?
#
loop_
_entity_poly.entity_id
_entity_poly.type
_entity_poly.pdbx_seq_one_letter_code
_entity_poly.pdbx_strand_id
1 'polypeptide(L)'
;MTARTAPKFDADGLYEIVATYAGFGNHHTGTSVDTQTTAWLIDLLTNMGASVTEDRYEFDRFVCTAKLLADGDVVPSLPVFYSAAGDWQTRNVAVIDLDEAIVGNPRGLEPHLAAEPDAEALVLAVHGPDDLVVQCNRVPTMPVSDGRPAVIVPGNWADRVRGSEAELAFDAEVETSSSANVIASLGAAEAPAVNITTPLTGWTPAGGERGTGLAVALAMTADLSIDHHVTLSVCSGHEIDHIGLKHYLASRDAVGETVVHLGASVAAIEPDSTGPARLGDRRMVLTTATGELREQIRRRVPSANWQLRTADPWPGEGGTWFEAGASVLSFLGGASLFHTTADTEAATSPEAVALAAEVAIDAARLFLDS
;
A
#
# COMPACT_ATOMS: atom_id res chain seq x y z
N MET A 1 20.17 -5.38 27.93
CA MET A 1 19.18 -4.62 27.15
C MET A 1 19.78 -3.25 26.89
N THR A 2 20.25 -2.99 25.69
CA THR A 2 20.68 -1.65 25.26
C THR A 2 19.43 -0.77 25.16
N ALA A 3 19.43 0.36 25.87
CA ALA A 3 18.38 1.36 25.74
C ALA A 3 18.25 1.73 24.24
N ARG A 4 17.16 1.38 23.60
CA ARG A 4 16.86 1.85 22.25
C ARG A 4 16.62 3.36 22.33
N THR A 5 17.35 4.13 21.58
CA THR A 5 17.13 5.58 21.44
C THR A 5 15.83 5.82 20.70
N ALA A 6 15.10 6.88 21.08
CA ALA A 6 13.93 7.32 20.32
C ALA A 6 14.30 7.59 18.85
N PRO A 7 13.40 7.32 17.90
CA PRO A 7 13.67 7.56 16.48
C PRO A 7 13.94 9.07 16.25
N LYS A 8 14.82 9.34 15.30
CA LYS A 8 15.05 10.70 14.81
C LYS A 8 14.16 10.92 13.59
N PHE A 9 13.60 12.11 13.48
CA PHE A 9 12.77 12.52 12.34
C PHE A 9 13.48 13.57 11.45
N ASP A 10 14.82 13.58 11.47
CA ASP A 10 15.61 14.21 10.41
C ASP A 10 15.63 13.33 9.13
N ALA A 11 16.20 13.85 8.05
CA ALA A 11 16.18 13.18 6.76
C ALA A 11 16.76 11.75 6.83
N ASP A 12 17.88 11.56 7.51
CA ASP A 12 18.53 10.26 7.65
C ASP A 12 17.70 9.30 8.51
N GLY A 13 17.12 9.78 9.62
CA GLY A 13 16.29 8.98 10.51
C GLY A 13 14.97 8.54 9.85
N LEU A 14 14.36 9.41 9.03
CA LEU A 14 13.18 9.04 8.24
C LEU A 14 13.51 7.97 7.19
N TYR A 15 14.63 8.10 6.52
CA TYR A 15 15.10 7.10 5.57
C TYR A 15 15.46 5.77 6.25
N GLU A 16 16.03 5.79 7.45
CA GLU A 16 16.31 4.58 8.24
C GLU A 16 15.01 3.81 8.57
N ILE A 17 13.91 4.52 8.84
CA ILE A 17 12.59 3.90 9.02
C ILE A 17 12.16 3.17 7.75
N VAL A 18 12.28 3.81 6.58
CA VAL A 18 11.95 3.19 5.28
C VAL A 18 12.83 1.97 5.01
N ALA A 19 14.15 2.10 5.22
CA ALA A 19 15.11 1.03 4.99
C ALA A 19 14.87 -0.17 5.93
N THR A 20 14.55 0.09 7.20
CA THR A 20 14.22 -0.95 8.16
C THR A 20 12.94 -1.67 7.76
N TYR A 21 11.89 -0.92 7.40
CA TYR A 21 10.63 -1.47 6.93
C TYR A 21 10.84 -2.36 5.70
N ALA A 22 11.42 -1.84 4.62
CA ALA A 22 11.67 -2.60 3.39
C ALA A 22 12.56 -3.83 3.62
N GLY A 23 13.49 -3.74 4.58
CA GLY A 23 14.42 -4.81 4.94
C GLY A 23 13.75 -6.06 5.53
N PHE A 24 12.51 -6.00 6.01
CA PHE A 24 11.76 -7.18 6.43
C PHE A 24 11.36 -8.09 5.25
N GLY A 25 11.26 -7.56 4.05
CA GLY A 25 10.87 -8.29 2.84
C GLY A 25 9.41 -8.04 2.41
N ASN A 26 8.77 -9.02 1.82
CA ASN A 26 7.41 -8.87 1.31
C ASN A 26 6.38 -8.79 2.45
N HIS A 27 5.65 -7.69 2.51
CA HIS A 27 4.73 -7.35 3.60
C HIS A 27 3.30 -7.90 3.42
N HIS A 28 3.17 -9.07 2.79
CA HIS A 28 1.84 -9.64 2.57
C HIS A 28 1.14 -9.98 3.90
N THR A 29 -0.12 -9.58 4.03
CA THR A 29 -0.94 -9.71 5.23
C THR A 29 -1.02 -11.16 5.73
N GLY A 30 -0.89 -11.36 7.04
CA GLY A 30 -0.95 -12.66 7.70
C GLY A 30 0.32 -13.50 7.55
N THR A 31 1.42 -12.94 7.04
CA THR A 31 2.70 -13.63 6.94
C THR A 31 3.57 -13.41 8.20
N SER A 32 4.67 -14.14 8.29
CA SER A 32 5.67 -13.89 9.33
C SER A 32 6.32 -12.51 9.22
N VAL A 33 6.42 -11.95 8.00
CA VAL A 33 6.93 -10.59 7.77
C VAL A 33 5.95 -9.55 8.32
N ASP A 34 4.65 -9.72 8.08
CA ASP A 34 3.60 -8.87 8.66
C ASP A 34 3.69 -8.88 10.20
N THR A 35 3.80 -10.05 10.81
CA THR A 35 3.97 -10.18 12.27
C THR A 35 5.24 -9.49 12.78
N GLN A 36 6.37 -9.63 12.08
CA GLN A 36 7.65 -9.01 12.47
C GLN A 36 7.59 -7.49 12.34
N THR A 37 6.98 -6.98 11.26
CA THR A 37 6.80 -5.55 11.02
C THR A 37 5.88 -4.94 12.07
N THR A 38 4.78 -5.61 12.41
CA THR A 38 3.86 -5.21 13.49
C THR A 38 4.60 -5.11 14.84
N ALA A 39 5.38 -6.12 15.21
CA ALA A 39 6.13 -6.12 16.45
C ALA A 39 7.19 -5.01 16.50
N TRP A 40 7.91 -4.78 15.41
CA TRP A 40 8.86 -3.69 15.29
C TRP A 40 8.19 -2.32 15.45
N LEU A 41 7.04 -2.12 14.82
CA LEU A 41 6.30 -0.86 14.88
C LEU A 41 5.76 -0.58 16.29
N ILE A 42 5.27 -1.62 16.99
CA ILE A 42 4.83 -1.51 18.40
C ILE A 42 6.00 -1.08 19.28
N ASP A 43 7.18 -1.71 19.14
CA ASP A 43 8.39 -1.34 19.85
C ASP A 43 8.80 0.12 19.58
N LEU A 44 8.76 0.53 18.32
CA LEU A 44 9.13 1.88 17.90
C LEU A 44 8.19 2.94 18.51
N LEU A 45 6.88 2.75 18.42
CA LEU A 45 5.87 3.65 18.98
C LEU A 45 5.92 3.70 20.52
N THR A 46 6.17 2.56 21.16
CA THR A 46 6.36 2.51 22.61
C THR A 46 7.59 3.32 23.03
N ASN A 47 8.68 3.25 22.27
CA ASN A 47 9.89 4.07 22.51
C ASN A 47 9.66 5.57 22.25
N MET A 48 8.67 5.94 21.43
CA MET A 48 8.21 7.33 21.29
C MET A 48 7.36 7.81 22.47
N GLY A 49 6.99 6.91 23.40
CA GLY A 49 6.13 7.22 24.55
C GLY A 49 4.63 7.10 24.25
N ALA A 50 4.24 6.52 23.14
CA ALA A 50 2.84 6.29 22.80
C ALA A 50 2.23 5.15 23.64
N SER A 51 0.93 5.24 23.91
CA SER A 51 0.12 4.10 24.35
C SER A 51 -0.28 3.30 23.09
N VAL A 52 0.12 2.04 23.03
CA VAL A 52 -0.06 1.21 21.83
C VAL A 52 -1.01 0.06 22.09
N THR A 53 -1.94 -0.17 21.17
CA THR A 53 -2.87 -1.31 21.16
C THR A 53 -2.70 -2.07 19.86
N GLU A 54 -2.65 -3.39 19.95
CA GLU A 54 -2.68 -4.32 18.83
C GLU A 54 -4.13 -4.73 18.58
N ASP A 55 -4.75 -4.24 17.50
CA ASP A 55 -6.13 -4.52 17.11
C ASP A 55 -6.16 -5.70 16.15
N ARG A 56 -6.32 -6.93 16.70
CA ARG A 56 -6.24 -8.19 15.98
C ARG A 56 -7.54 -8.56 15.30
N TYR A 57 -7.44 -9.17 14.11
CA TYR A 57 -8.56 -9.74 13.37
C TYR A 57 -8.17 -11.02 12.66
N GLU A 58 -9.17 -11.88 12.39
CA GLU A 58 -9.02 -13.09 11.61
C GLU A 58 -9.55 -12.88 10.18
N PHE A 59 -8.97 -13.58 9.22
CA PHE A 59 -9.39 -13.54 7.82
C PHE A 59 -8.99 -14.82 7.09
N ASP A 60 -9.59 -15.04 5.94
CA ASP A 60 -9.26 -16.14 5.05
C ASP A 60 -8.07 -15.75 4.17
N ARG A 61 -6.90 -16.27 4.51
CA ARG A 61 -5.65 -16.04 3.79
C ARG A 61 -5.53 -17.00 2.61
N PHE A 62 -5.20 -16.46 1.46
CA PHE A 62 -4.89 -17.25 0.28
C PHE A 62 -3.38 -17.53 0.21
N VAL A 63 -3.02 -18.80 0.28
CA VAL A 63 -1.64 -19.27 0.15
C VAL A 63 -1.51 -19.95 -1.20
N CYS A 64 -0.56 -19.52 -2.01
CA CYS A 64 -0.39 -20.09 -3.34
C CYS A 64 1.06 -20.08 -3.80
N THR A 65 1.37 -21.05 -4.67
CA THR A 65 2.58 -21.10 -5.46
C THR A 65 2.20 -21.27 -6.93
N ALA A 66 3.00 -20.67 -7.81
CA ALA A 66 2.80 -20.81 -9.25
C ALA A 66 4.14 -20.93 -9.97
N LYS A 67 4.14 -21.71 -11.05
CA LYS A 67 5.28 -21.83 -11.96
C LYS A 67 4.76 -21.89 -13.39
N LEU A 68 5.13 -20.89 -14.19
CA LEU A 68 4.83 -20.85 -15.62
C LEU A 68 6.10 -21.19 -16.41
N LEU A 69 5.95 -22.09 -17.37
CA LEU A 69 6.99 -22.43 -18.34
C LEU A 69 6.52 -22.04 -19.75
N ALA A 70 7.47 -21.65 -20.60
CA ALA A 70 7.29 -21.43 -22.03
C ALA A 70 8.43 -22.18 -22.76
N ASP A 71 8.09 -23.22 -23.53
CA ASP A 71 9.04 -24.14 -24.15
C ASP A 71 10.05 -24.74 -23.16
N GLY A 72 9.62 -24.99 -21.93
CA GLY A 72 10.43 -25.54 -20.83
C GLY A 72 11.25 -24.50 -20.04
N ASP A 73 11.34 -23.25 -20.48
CA ASP A 73 12.00 -22.16 -19.77
C ASP A 73 11.06 -21.50 -18.74
N VAL A 74 11.60 -21.14 -17.58
CA VAL A 74 10.82 -20.45 -16.52
C VAL A 74 10.49 -19.03 -16.96
N VAL A 75 9.22 -18.67 -16.91
CA VAL A 75 8.70 -17.31 -17.14
C VAL A 75 8.63 -16.58 -15.80
N PRO A 76 9.15 -15.35 -15.67
CA PRO A 76 8.92 -14.52 -14.50
C PRO A 76 7.43 -14.32 -14.28
N SER A 77 6.92 -14.81 -13.16
CA SER A 77 5.47 -14.76 -12.89
C SER A 77 5.16 -14.70 -11.40
N LEU A 78 4.03 -14.09 -11.06
CA LEU A 78 3.44 -14.14 -9.73
C LEU A 78 2.00 -14.69 -9.84
N PRO A 79 1.52 -15.44 -8.83
CA PRO A 79 0.14 -15.89 -8.82
C PRO A 79 -0.82 -14.71 -8.67
N VAL A 80 -1.97 -14.77 -9.33
CA VAL A 80 -3.10 -13.90 -9.01
C VAL A 80 -3.78 -14.48 -7.77
N PHE A 81 -3.66 -13.78 -6.67
CA PHE A 81 -4.29 -14.19 -5.41
C PHE A 81 -5.81 -14.27 -5.56
N TYR A 82 -6.45 -15.22 -4.89
CA TYR A 82 -7.88 -15.47 -4.95
C TYR A 82 -8.43 -15.74 -6.37
N SER A 83 -7.62 -16.29 -7.28
CA SER A 83 -8.08 -16.67 -8.63
C SER A 83 -8.69 -18.07 -8.68
N ALA A 84 -8.05 -19.06 -8.06
CA ALA A 84 -8.54 -20.43 -7.94
C ALA A 84 -7.93 -21.12 -6.72
N ALA A 85 -8.59 -22.15 -6.18
CA ALA A 85 -8.01 -23.06 -5.19
C ALA A 85 -7.77 -24.43 -5.81
N GLY A 86 -6.87 -25.21 -5.19
CA GLY A 86 -6.52 -26.58 -5.60
C GLY A 86 -5.19 -26.67 -6.33
N ASP A 87 -4.87 -27.90 -6.75
CA ASP A 87 -3.67 -28.27 -7.51
C ASP A 87 -4.01 -28.35 -9.01
N TRP A 88 -3.35 -27.52 -9.79
CA TRP A 88 -3.58 -27.39 -11.22
C TRP A 88 -2.29 -27.63 -12.00
N GLN A 89 -2.41 -28.45 -13.05
CA GLN A 89 -1.36 -28.69 -14.03
C GLN A 89 -2.01 -28.60 -15.42
N THR A 90 -1.74 -27.54 -16.17
CA THR A 90 -2.40 -27.34 -17.47
C THR A 90 -1.48 -26.73 -18.52
N ARG A 91 -1.75 -27.05 -19.78
CA ARG A 91 -1.18 -26.42 -20.98
C ARG A 91 -2.21 -25.61 -21.76
N ASN A 92 -3.48 -25.65 -21.35
CA ASN A 92 -4.54 -24.85 -21.94
C ASN A 92 -4.59 -23.47 -21.26
N VAL A 93 -3.67 -22.59 -21.66
CA VAL A 93 -3.55 -21.24 -21.12
C VAL A 93 -3.93 -20.18 -22.17
N ALA A 94 -4.64 -19.15 -21.76
CA ALA A 94 -4.86 -17.95 -22.55
C ALA A 94 -4.05 -16.77 -22.01
N VAL A 95 -3.50 -15.94 -22.91
CA VAL A 95 -2.73 -14.74 -22.56
C VAL A 95 -3.56 -13.50 -22.83
N ILE A 96 -3.74 -12.67 -21.82
CA ILE A 96 -4.49 -11.42 -21.85
C ILE A 96 -3.55 -10.27 -21.57
N ASP A 97 -3.49 -9.28 -22.47
CA ASP A 97 -2.73 -8.05 -22.25
C ASP A 97 -3.52 -7.07 -21.40
N LEU A 98 -2.87 -6.49 -20.41
CA LEU A 98 -3.44 -5.54 -19.46
C LEU A 98 -2.59 -4.27 -19.39
N ASP A 99 -3.29 -3.13 -19.26
CA ASP A 99 -2.66 -1.85 -18.94
C ASP A 99 -2.26 -1.78 -17.45
N GLU A 100 -1.14 -1.12 -17.15
CA GLU A 100 -0.66 -0.87 -15.77
C GLU A 100 -1.74 -0.24 -14.87
N ALA A 101 -2.65 0.55 -15.40
CA ALA A 101 -3.70 1.22 -14.63
C ALA A 101 -4.59 0.27 -13.82
N ILE A 102 -4.59 -1.05 -14.17
CA ILE A 102 -5.38 -2.06 -13.46
C ILE A 102 -4.84 -2.39 -12.06
N VAL A 103 -3.55 -2.15 -11.80
CA VAL A 103 -2.80 -2.68 -10.66
C VAL A 103 -3.40 -2.26 -9.31
N GLY A 104 -3.75 -1.00 -9.16
CA GLY A 104 -4.31 -0.46 -7.91
C GLY A 104 -5.81 -0.72 -7.72
N ASN A 105 -6.49 -1.34 -8.70
CA ASN A 105 -7.94 -1.59 -8.61
C ASN A 105 -8.21 -3.05 -8.19
N PRO A 106 -8.66 -3.33 -6.95
CA PRO A 106 -8.84 -4.68 -6.45
C PRO A 106 -9.91 -5.49 -7.22
N ARG A 107 -10.83 -4.81 -7.92
CA ARG A 107 -11.88 -5.44 -8.76
C ARG A 107 -11.58 -5.36 -10.26
N GLY A 108 -10.50 -4.71 -10.64
CA GLY A 108 -10.17 -4.47 -12.05
C GLY A 108 -9.87 -5.74 -12.83
N LEU A 109 -9.37 -6.78 -12.18
CA LEU A 109 -9.06 -8.06 -12.82
C LEU A 109 -10.31 -8.92 -13.10
N GLU A 110 -11.43 -8.71 -12.45
CA GLU A 110 -12.62 -9.57 -12.55
C GLU A 110 -13.12 -9.80 -13.99
N PRO A 111 -13.30 -8.74 -14.82
CA PRO A 111 -13.73 -8.93 -16.20
C PRO A 111 -12.74 -9.77 -17.03
N HIS A 112 -11.45 -9.63 -16.72
CA HIS A 112 -10.38 -10.35 -17.43
C HIS A 112 -10.28 -11.80 -16.95
N LEU A 113 -10.49 -12.07 -15.66
CA LEU A 113 -10.57 -13.44 -15.12
C LEU A 113 -11.76 -14.21 -15.66
N ALA A 114 -12.83 -13.53 -16.08
CA ALA A 114 -13.99 -14.10 -16.73
C ALA A 114 -13.85 -14.25 -18.25
N ALA A 115 -12.81 -13.64 -18.86
CA ALA A 115 -12.56 -13.75 -20.30
C ALA A 115 -12.03 -15.12 -20.70
N GLU A 116 -11.99 -15.42 -22.00
CA GLU A 116 -11.43 -16.65 -22.56
C GLU A 116 -11.99 -17.94 -21.91
N PRO A 117 -13.32 -18.19 -22.00
CA PRO A 117 -14.00 -19.27 -21.24
C PRO A 117 -13.50 -20.68 -21.57
N ASP A 118 -12.87 -20.87 -22.73
CA ASP A 118 -12.35 -22.17 -23.17
C ASP A 118 -10.96 -22.49 -22.62
N ALA A 119 -10.27 -21.51 -21.99
CA ALA A 119 -8.98 -21.73 -21.37
C ALA A 119 -9.13 -22.29 -19.95
N GLU A 120 -8.24 -23.20 -19.55
CA GLU A 120 -8.19 -23.75 -18.20
C GLU A 120 -7.43 -22.86 -17.22
N ALA A 121 -6.54 -22.01 -17.74
CA ALA A 121 -5.78 -21.05 -16.95
C ALA A 121 -5.51 -19.74 -17.72
N LEU A 122 -5.17 -18.68 -16.98
CA LEU A 122 -4.93 -17.36 -17.55
C LEU A 122 -3.50 -16.88 -17.25
N VAL A 123 -2.90 -16.23 -18.24
CA VAL A 123 -1.65 -15.47 -18.10
C VAL A 123 -1.97 -14.00 -18.37
N LEU A 124 -1.88 -13.17 -17.35
CA LEU A 124 -2.18 -11.76 -17.41
C LEU A 124 -0.87 -11.00 -17.65
N ALA A 125 -0.65 -10.53 -18.86
CA ALA A 125 0.55 -9.78 -19.23
C ALA A 125 0.32 -8.29 -18.95
N VAL A 126 0.90 -7.79 -17.85
CA VAL A 126 0.77 -6.39 -17.44
C VAL A 126 1.89 -5.56 -18.06
N HIS A 127 1.51 -4.60 -18.90
CA HIS A 127 2.43 -3.67 -19.53
C HIS A 127 2.81 -2.54 -18.56
N GLY A 128 3.73 -2.84 -17.66
CA GLY A 128 4.31 -1.94 -16.66
C GLY A 128 5.79 -1.64 -16.95
N PRO A 129 6.54 -1.08 -15.99
CA PRO A 129 7.93 -0.71 -16.20
C PRO A 129 8.85 -1.93 -16.30
N ASP A 130 9.82 -1.82 -17.19
CA ASP A 130 11.11 -2.55 -17.21
C ASP A 130 11.08 -4.06 -16.93
N ASP A 131 10.25 -4.83 -17.63
CA ASP A 131 10.22 -6.29 -17.51
C ASP A 131 9.91 -6.83 -16.10
N LEU A 132 9.39 -5.98 -15.20
CA LEU A 132 9.02 -6.37 -13.84
C LEU A 132 7.61 -6.97 -13.80
N VAL A 133 7.45 -7.99 -12.96
CA VAL A 133 6.10 -8.47 -12.62
C VAL A 133 5.47 -7.49 -11.65
N VAL A 134 4.27 -7.02 -11.97
CA VAL A 134 3.51 -6.06 -11.16
C VAL A 134 2.31 -6.76 -10.53
N GLN A 135 2.30 -6.91 -9.21
CA GLN A 135 1.20 -7.56 -8.51
C GLN A 135 -0.05 -6.67 -8.44
N CYS A 136 -1.23 -7.27 -8.45
CA CYS A 136 -2.51 -6.54 -8.40
C CYS A 136 -3.22 -6.73 -7.05
N ASN A 137 -3.85 -5.68 -6.55
CA ASN A 137 -4.71 -5.73 -5.37
C ASN A 137 -5.92 -6.65 -5.61
N ARG A 138 -6.41 -7.28 -4.55
CA ARG A 138 -7.49 -8.28 -4.63
C ARG A 138 -8.54 -8.07 -3.55
N VAL A 139 -9.73 -8.59 -3.82
CA VAL A 139 -10.82 -8.69 -2.85
C VAL A 139 -10.89 -10.14 -2.36
N PRO A 140 -10.71 -10.42 -1.05
CA PRO A 140 -10.65 -11.79 -0.54
C PRO A 140 -11.98 -12.55 -0.62
N THR A 141 -13.10 -11.86 -0.82
CA THR A 141 -14.42 -12.46 -0.97
C THR A 141 -14.75 -12.96 -2.38
N MET A 142 -13.78 -12.93 -3.30
CA MET A 142 -13.96 -13.44 -4.64
C MET A 142 -14.15 -14.97 -4.61
N PRO A 143 -15.03 -15.53 -5.48
CA PRO A 143 -15.26 -16.96 -5.51
C PRO A 143 -13.99 -17.68 -5.99
N VAL A 144 -13.25 -18.27 -5.05
CA VAL A 144 -12.05 -19.05 -5.34
C VAL A 144 -12.41 -20.41 -5.93
N SER A 145 -13.58 -20.97 -5.58
CA SER A 145 -13.99 -22.33 -5.94
C SER A 145 -14.40 -22.52 -7.39
N ASP A 146 -14.91 -21.48 -8.04
CA ASP A 146 -15.38 -21.52 -9.45
C ASP A 146 -14.42 -20.79 -10.40
N GLY A 147 -13.28 -20.37 -9.87
CA GLY A 147 -12.27 -19.62 -10.61
C GLY A 147 -11.31 -20.54 -11.38
N ARG A 148 -10.52 -19.91 -12.22
CA ARG A 148 -9.40 -20.55 -12.93
C ARG A 148 -8.09 -20.00 -12.38
N PRO A 149 -7.02 -20.85 -12.30
CA PRO A 149 -5.72 -20.37 -11.92
C PRO A 149 -5.24 -19.27 -12.88
N ALA A 150 -4.70 -18.22 -12.32
CA ALA A 150 -4.18 -17.11 -13.11
C ALA A 150 -2.82 -16.67 -12.55
N VAL A 151 -1.92 -16.27 -13.45
CA VAL A 151 -0.62 -15.68 -13.12
C VAL A 151 -0.44 -14.35 -13.83
N ILE A 152 0.32 -13.45 -13.22
CA ILE A 152 0.74 -12.20 -13.82
C ILE A 152 2.17 -12.37 -14.33
N VAL A 153 2.44 -11.85 -15.54
CA VAL A 153 3.76 -11.79 -16.15
C VAL A 153 4.05 -10.37 -16.63
N PRO A 154 5.33 -9.98 -16.82
CA PRO A 154 5.65 -8.72 -17.48
C PRO A 154 5.08 -8.69 -18.89
N GLY A 155 4.60 -7.54 -19.36
CA GLY A 155 3.94 -7.40 -20.66
C GLY A 155 4.80 -7.83 -21.87
N ASN A 156 6.12 -7.67 -21.80
CA ASN A 156 7.05 -8.10 -22.84
C ASN A 156 7.18 -9.63 -22.99
N TRP A 157 6.64 -10.41 -22.05
CA TRP A 157 6.60 -11.88 -22.15
C TRP A 157 5.34 -12.40 -22.87
N ALA A 158 4.35 -11.55 -23.13
CA ALA A 158 3.07 -11.95 -23.72
C ALA A 158 3.23 -12.75 -25.02
N ASP A 159 3.98 -12.22 -25.99
CA ASP A 159 4.17 -12.86 -27.29
C ASP A 159 4.98 -14.15 -27.19
N ARG A 160 5.96 -14.22 -26.28
CA ARG A 160 6.71 -15.44 -26.04
C ARG A 160 5.82 -16.53 -25.49
N VAL A 161 4.97 -16.24 -24.51
CA VAL A 161 4.05 -17.24 -23.94
C VAL A 161 3.03 -17.70 -24.97
N ARG A 162 2.45 -16.78 -25.78
CA ARG A 162 1.50 -17.13 -26.86
C ARG A 162 2.12 -18.02 -27.94
N GLY A 163 3.39 -17.80 -28.25
CA GLY A 163 4.10 -18.52 -29.32
C GLY A 163 4.74 -19.82 -28.88
N SER A 164 4.61 -20.23 -27.62
CA SER A 164 5.28 -21.38 -27.01
C SER A 164 4.32 -22.50 -26.62
N GLU A 165 4.88 -23.68 -26.30
CA GLU A 165 4.19 -24.66 -25.47
C GLU A 165 4.21 -24.18 -24.01
N ALA A 166 3.17 -23.44 -23.60
CA ALA A 166 3.05 -22.95 -22.24
C ALA A 166 2.55 -24.05 -21.29
N GLU A 167 3.10 -24.11 -20.08
CA GLU A 167 2.67 -25.03 -19.03
C GLU A 167 2.60 -24.27 -17.69
N LEU A 168 1.42 -24.30 -17.04
CA LEU A 168 1.20 -23.71 -15.72
C LEU A 168 1.02 -24.80 -14.68
N ALA A 169 1.85 -24.76 -13.65
CA ALA A 169 1.64 -25.42 -12.37
C ALA A 169 1.18 -24.37 -11.37
N PHE A 170 0.07 -24.62 -10.67
CA PHE A 170 -0.51 -23.70 -9.71
C PHE A 170 -1.11 -24.50 -8.55
N ASP A 171 -0.67 -24.21 -7.34
CA ASP A 171 -1.18 -24.86 -6.13
C ASP A 171 -1.60 -23.79 -5.14
N ALA A 172 -2.85 -23.86 -4.67
CA ALA A 172 -3.40 -22.83 -3.80
C ALA A 172 -4.44 -23.37 -2.83
N GLU A 173 -4.40 -22.83 -1.63
CA GLU A 173 -5.36 -23.13 -0.57
C GLU A 173 -5.79 -21.85 0.17
N VAL A 174 -6.93 -21.93 0.83
CA VAL A 174 -7.43 -20.90 1.74
C VAL A 174 -7.30 -21.42 3.16
N GLU A 175 -6.60 -20.70 4.00
CA GLU A 175 -6.42 -21.02 5.41
C GLU A 175 -6.91 -19.86 6.30
N THR A 176 -7.45 -20.19 7.48
CA THR A 176 -7.73 -19.16 8.48
C THR A 176 -6.41 -18.63 9.04
N SER A 177 -6.23 -17.33 8.96
CA SER A 177 -5.05 -16.60 9.44
C SER A 177 -5.46 -15.38 10.26
N SER A 178 -4.50 -14.71 10.85
CA SER A 178 -4.73 -13.47 11.59
C SER A 178 -3.68 -12.42 11.25
N SER A 179 -4.09 -11.17 11.36
CA SER A 179 -3.23 -10.00 11.28
C SER A 179 -3.64 -8.99 12.35
N ALA A 180 -2.96 -7.85 12.42
CA ALA A 180 -3.30 -6.82 13.37
C ALA A 180 -3.06 -5.42 12.79
N ASN A 181 -3.94 -4.49 13.17
CA ASN A 181 -3.67 -3.07 13.08
C ASN A 181 -2.85 -2.64 14.31
N VAL A 182 -1.99 -1.65 14.14
CA VAL A 182 -1.27 -1.00 15.24
C VAL A 182 -1.91 0.36 15.50
N ILE A 183 -2.55 0.49 16.65
CA ILE A 183 -3.23 1.72 17.05
C ILE A 183 -2.45 2.35 18.20
N ALA A 184 -1.98 3.57 18.02
CA ALA A 184 -1.19 4.28 19.00
C ALA A 184 -1.81 5.63 19.35
N SER A 185 -1.73 6.03 20.63
CA SER A 185 -2.16 7.36 21.08
C SER A 185 -1.00 8.11 21.71
N LEU A 186 -0.84 9.38 21.33
CA LEU A 186 0.20 10.27 21.81
C LEU A 186 -0.35 11.70 21.96
N GLY A 187 0.21 12.46 22.90
CA GLY A 187 -0.23 13.84 23.22
C GLY A 187 -1.20 13.90 24.40
N ALA A 188 -1.57 15.12 24.81
CA ALA A 188 -2.45 15.34 25.95
C ALA A 188 -3.89 14.93 25.61
N ALA A 189 -4.55 14.17 26.52
CA ALA A 189 -5.90 13.63 26.28
C ALA A 189 -6.98 14.73 26.08
N GLU A 190 -6.75 15.92 26.63
CA GLU A 190 -7.67 17.06 26.55
C GLU A 190 -7.41 17.95 25.32
N ALA A 191 -6.34 17.70 24.57
CA ALA A 191 -6.04 18.46 23.36
C ALA A 191 -7.00 18.07 22.21
N PRO A 192 -7.16 18.94 21.19
CA PRO A 192 -7.95 18.61 20.01
C PRO A 192 -7.51 17.28 19.38
N ALA A 193 -8.47 16.42 19.06
CA ALA A 193 -8.19 15.10 18.53
C ALA A 193 -7.92 15.12 17.03
N VAL A 194 -6.96 14.31 16.58
CA VAL A 194 -6.69 14.03 15.17
C VAL A 194 -6.34 12.56 14.96
N ASN A 195 -6.84 11.97 13.88
CA ASN A 195 -6.43 10.65 13.42
C ASN A 195 -5.40 10.79 12.30
N ILE A 196 -4.25 10.13 12.45
CA ILE A 196 -3.28 9.91 11.37
C ILE A 196 -3.41 8.45 10.97
N THR A 197 -3.52 8.17 9.68
CA THR A 197 -3.68 6.80 9.19
C THR A 197 -2.76 6.51 8.01
N THR A 198 -2.22 5.29 7.97
CA THR A 198 -1.40 4.79 6.88
C THR A 198 -1.49 3.27 6.80
N PRO A 199 -1.47 2.65 5.59
CA PRO A 199 -1.42 1.21 5.48
C PRO A 199 -0.06 0.63 5.92
N LEU A 200 -0.10 -0.56 6.54
CA LEU A 200 1.09 -1.29 7.00
C LEU A 200 1.57 -2.31 5.99
N THR A 201 0.65 -3.01 5.34
CA THR A 201 0.96 -4.18 4.50
C THR A 201 0.86 -3.89 3.01
N GLY A 202 1.44 -4.79 2.20
CA GLY A 202 1.50 -4.73 0.75
C GLY A 202 2.07 -6.02 0.17
N TRP A 203 2.19 -6.12 -1.15
CA TRP A 203 2.64 -7.34 -1.83
C TRP A 203 4.15 -7.59 -1.81
N THR A 204 4.94 -6.53 -1.68
CA THR A 204 6.38 -6.46 -1.97
C THR A 204 7.13 -5.88 -0.78
N PRO A 205 8.45 -5.64 -0.86
CA PRO A 205 9.17 -4.90 0.17
C PRO A 205 8.61 -3.49 0.42
N ALA A 206 7.95 -2.91 -0.60
CA ALA A 206 7.12 -1.71 -0.53
C ALA A 206 7.80 -0.51 0.17
N GLY A 207 9.10 -0.33 -0.04
CA GLY A 207 9.88 0.76 0.55
C GLY A 207 9.36 2.13 0.13
N GLY A 208 9.22 2.35 -1.18
CA GLY A 208 8.62 3.56 -1.74
C GLY A 208 7.12 3.63 -1.50
N GLU A 209 6.42 2.51 -1.69
CA GLU A 209 4.97 2.43 -1.61
C GLU A 209 4.43 2.67 -0.19
N ARG A 210 4.92 1.93 0.82
CA ARG A 210 4.42 1.93 2.20
C ARG A 210 5.38 2.57 3.17
N GLY A 211 6.68 2.22 3.07
CA GLY A 211 7.72 2.71 3.97
C GLY A 211 7.75 4.24 4.05
N THR A 212 7.57 4.92 2.91
CA THR A 212 7.55 6.39 2.87
C THR A 212 6.33 6.98 3.58
N GLY A 213 5.15 6.41 3.40
CA GLY A 213 3.93 6.83 4.11
C GLY A 213 4.04 6.62 5.62
N LEU A 214 4.57 5.46 6.04
CA LEU A 214 4.81 5.14 7.44
C LEU A 214 5.80 6.10 8.10
N ALA A 215 6.94 6.39 7.46
CA ALA A 215 7.94 7.32 7.99
C ALA A 215 7.36 8.72 8.18
N VAL A 216 6.60 9.23 7.20
CA VAL A 216 5.92 10.53 7.28
C VAL A 216 4.83 10.52 8.37
N ALA A 217 4.05 9.44 8.50
CA ALA A 217 3.02 9.32 9.55
C ALA A 217 3.63 9.36 10.96
N LEU A 218 4.76 8.70 11.17
CA LEU A 218 5.50 8.71 12.45
C LEU A 218 6.04 10.09 12.78
N ALA A 219 6.64 10.80 11.80
CA ALA A 219 7.10 12.16 11.98
C ALA A 219 5.95 13.13 12.32
N MET A 220 4.84 13.02 11.58
CA MET A 220 3.63 13.81 11.80
C MET A 220 3.02 13.53 13.18
N THR A 221 3.02 12.28 13.63
CA THR A 221 2.55 11.90 14.97
C THR A 221 3.39 12.56 16.06
N ALA A 222 4.71 12.53 15.92
CA ALA A 222 5.60 13.19 16.86
C ALA A 222 5.41 14.71 16.90
N ASP A 223 5.26 15.36 15.73
CA ASP A 223 5.11 16.81 15.61
C ASP A 223 3.74 17.28 16.13
N LEU A 224 2.64 16.67 15.69
CA LEU A 224 1.29 17.08 16.07
C LEU A 224 0.94 16.74 17.53
N SER A 225 1.58 15.73 18.13
CA SER A 225 1.32 15.37 19.53
C SER A 225 1.74 16.43 20.56
N ILE A 226 2.44 17.47 20.12
CA ILE A 226 2.83 18.61 20.99
C ILE A 226 1.59 19.39 21.41
N ASP A 227 0.63 19.57 20.51
CA ASP A 227 -0.57 20.41 20.66
C ASP A 227 -1.89 19.70 20.35
N HIS A 228 -1.85 18.44 19.91
CA HIS A 228 -3.02 17.61 19.63
C HIS A 228 -2.97 16.26 20.38
N HIS A 229 -4.15 15.66 20.60
CA HIS A 229 -4.27 14.25 20.94
C HIS A 229 -4.31 13.44 19.66
N VAL A 230 -3.17 12.83 19.32
CA VAL A 230 -3.01 12.07 18.07
C VAL A 230 -3.38 10.61 18.30
N THR A 231 -4.29 10.08 17.49
CA THR A 231 -4.44 8.64 17.26
C THR A 231 -3.76 8.30 15.95
N LEU A 232 -2.72 7.46 15.99
CA LEU A 232 -2.11 6.89 14.80
C LEU A 232 -2.69 5.50 14.57
N SER A 233 -3.34 5.28 13.43
CA SER A 233 -3.85 3.97 13.00
C SER A 233 -3.04 3.46 11.80
N VAL A 234 -2.22 2.43 12.03
CA VAL A 234 -1.44 1.78 10.97
C VAL A 234 -2.11 0.45 10.68
N CYS A 235 -2.82 0.40 9.55
CA CYS A 235 -3.73 -0.70 9.25
C CYS A 235 -3.11 -1.72 8.28
N SER A 236 -3.28 -3.01 8.59
CA SER A 236 -2.89 -4.12 7.70
C SER A 236 -4.00 -4.46 6.71
N GLY A 237 -3.75 -5.33 5.75
CA GLY A 237 -4.76 -5.82 4.80
C GLY A 237 -5.12 -4.84 3.68
N HIS A 238 -4.25 -3.86 3.39
CA HIS A 238 -4.51 -2.89 2.32
C HIS A 238 -4.64 -3.53 0.95
N GLU A 239 -3.74 -4.46 0.61
CA GLU A 239 -3.66 -5.15 -0.67
C GLU A 239 -4.82 -6.12 -0.90
N ILE A 240 -5.59 -6.43 0.13
CA ILE A 240 -6.76 -7.29 0.13
C ILE A 240 -8.02 -6.52 0.57
N ASP A 241 -8.29 -5.41 -0.11
CA ASP A 241 -9.50 -4.60 0.01
C ASP A 241 -9.64 -3.88 1.37
N HIS A 242 -8.50 -3.45 1.95
CA HIS A 242 -8.43 -2.66 3.20
C HIS A 242 -9.09 -3.36 4.40
N ILE A 243 -8.99 -4.70 4.48
CA ILE A 243 -9.75 -5.49 5.47
C ILE A 243 -9.44 -5.07 6.92
N GLY A 244 -8.19 -4.70 7.24
CA GLY A 244 -7.82 -4.25 8.57
C GLY A 244 -8.45 -2.90 8.92
N LEU A 245 -8.41 -1.92 8.01
CA LEU A 245 -9.09 -0.64 8.23
C LEU A 245 -10.60 -0.83 8.35
N LYS A 246 -11.21 -1.67 7.52
CA LYS A 246 -12.65 -2.00 7.63
C LYS A 246 -12.99 -2.65 8.96
N HIS A 247 -12.12 -3.55 9.47
CA HIS A 247 -12.27 -4.13 10.80
C HIS A 247 -12.21 -3.04 11.89
N TYR A 248 -11.23 -2.15 11.84
CA TYR A 248 -11.06 -1.06 12.79
C TYR A 248 -12.27 -0.11 12.80
N LEU A 249 -12.82 0.22 11.62
CA LEU A 249 -13.98 1.09 11.50
C LEU A 249 -15.30 0.42 11.89
N ALA A 250 -15.41 -0.90 11.80
CA ALA A 250 -16.65 -1.62 12.12
C ALA A 250 -17.09 -1.47 13.58
N SER A 251 -16.17 -1.16 14.49
CA SER A 251 -16.44 -1.02 15.93
C SER A 251 -16.54 0.44 16.40
N ARG A 252 -16.47 1.43 15.49
CA ARG A 252 -16.41 2.86 15.84
C ARG A 252 -17.24 3.72 14.90
N ASP A 253 -17.62 4.90 15.37
CA ASP A 253 -18.26 5.94 14.56
C ASP A 253 -17.18 6.94 14.13
N ALA A 254 -16.93 7.01 12.83
CA ALA A 254 -15.96 7.94 12.25
C ALA A 254 -16.59 9.26 11.78
N VAL A 255 -17.91 9.43 11.95
CA VAL A 255 -18.60 10.66 11.53
C VAL A 255 -18.07 11.87 12.31
N GLY A 256 -17.56 12.86 11.58
CA GLY A 256 -17.02 14.08 12.14
C GLY A 256 -15.58 13.95 12.68
N GLU A 257 -14.93 12.80 12.57
CA GLU A 257 -13.51 12.67 12.86
C GLU A 257 -12.69 13.43 11.82
N THR A 258 -11.56 14.00 12.26
CA THR A 258 -10.57 14.63 11.37
C THR A 258 -9.42 13.66 11.14
N VAL A 259 -9.16 13.34 9.88
CA VAL A 259 -8.22 12.30 9.47
C VAL A 259 -7.18 12.84 8.50
N VAL A 260 -5.91 12.58 8.77
CA VAL A 260 -4.80 12.77 7.82
C VAL A 260 -4.32 11.40 7.36
N HIS A 261 -4.48 11.11 6.07
CA HIS A 261 -4.11 9.84 5.46
C HIS A 261 -2.82 9.96 4.65
N LEU A 262 -1.84 9.13 4.97
CA LEU A 262 -0.61 8.92 4.23
C LEU A 262 -0.73 7.62 3.44
N GLY A 263 -1.08 7.71 2.16
CA GLY A 263 -1.30 6.55 1.31
C GLY A 263 -0.02 6.02 0.65
N ALA A 264 -0.16 5.45 -0.55
CA ALA A 264 0.97 4.89 -1.27
C ALA A 264 1.93 5.95 -1.81
N SER A 265 3.21 5.62 -1.90
CA SER A 265 4.25 6.34 -2.66
C SER A 265 4.38 7.83 -2.31
N VAL A 266 4.16 8.17 -1.03
CA VAL A 266 4.17 9.57 -0.54
C VAL A 266 5.49 10.26 -0.83
N ALA A 267 6.61 9.55 -0.75
CA ALA A 267 7.95 10.06 -1.05
C ALA A 267 8.74 9.17 -2.02
N ALA A 268 8.08 8.32 -2.82
CA ALA A 268 8.78 7.52 -3.83
C ALA A 268 9.39 8.41 -4.92
N ILE A 269 10.55 8.03 -5.44
CA ILE A 269 11.27 8.68 -6.54
C ILE A 269 11.26 7.79 -7.77
N GLU A 270 11.40 8.41 -8.95
CA GLU A 270 11.53 7.64 -10.19
C GLU A 270 12.99 7.20 -10.40
N PRO A 271 13.25 5.93 -10.79
CA PRO A 271 14.61 5.38 -10.92
C PRO A 271 15.52 6.13 -11.90
N ASP A 272 14.95 6.69 -12.97
CA ASP A 272 15.68 7.37 -14.05
C ASP A 272 15.96 8.84 -13.83
N SER A 273 15.69 9.36 -12.62
CA SER A 273 15.97 10.75 -12.33
C SER A 273 17.49 11.00 -12.25
N THR A 274 18.10 11.41 -13.37
CA THR A 274 19.51 11.86 -13.46
C THR A 274 19.73 13.24 -12.82
N GLY A 275 19.04 13.54 -11.74
CA GLY A 275 19.10 14.81 -11.01
C GLY A 275 18.88 14.60 -9.53
N PRO A 276 18.85 15.67 -8.72
CA PRO A 276 18.43 15.56 -7.34
C PRO A 276 17.05 14.88 -7.34
N ALA A 277 16.92 13.87 -6.49
CA ALA A 277 15.76 13.00 -6.39
C ALA A 277 14.46 13.81 -6.53
N ARG A 278 13.82 13.68 -7.68
CA ARG A 278 12.53 14.32 -7.89
C ARG A 278 11.46 13.36 -7.45
N LEU A 279 10.63 13.84 -6.56
CA LEU A 279 9.38 13.18 -6.29
C LEU A 279 8.61 13.02 -7.62
N GLY A 280 8.17 11.78 -7.95
CA GLY A 280 7.44 11.54 -9.20
C GLY A 280 6.22 12.45 -9.36
N ASP A 281 5.82 12.77 -10.57
CA ASP A 281 4.72 13.73 -10.90
C ASP A 281 3.32 13.12 -10.69
N ARG A 282 3.22 11.86 -10.30
CA ARG A 282 1.94 11.16 -10.05
C ARG A 282 1.40 11.35 -8.64
N ARG A 283 1.84 12.38 -7.91
CA ARG A 283 1.38 12.63 -6.55
C ARG A 283 0.18 13.53 -6.49
N MET A 284 -0.72 13.20 -5.58
CA MET A 284 -1.92 13.98 -5.35
C MET A 284 -2.17 14.23 -3.87
N VAL A 285 -2.79 15.36 -3.61
CA VAL A 285 -3.43 15.68 -2.34
C VAL A 285 -4.93 15.74 -2.58
N LEU A 286 -5.69 15.02 -1.78
CA LEU A 286 -7.15 15.04 -1.78
C LEU A 286 -7.63 15.58 -0.44
N THR A 287 -8.69 16.39 -0.43
CA THR A 287 -9.21 16.93 0.82
C THR A 287 -10.70 17.20 0.75
N THR A 288 -11.38 16.98 1.85
CA THR A 288 -12.77 17.42 2.07
C THR A 288 -12.88 18.92 2.30
N ALA A 289 -11.78 19.64 2.56
CA ALA A 289 -11.76 21.09 2.70
C ALA A 289 -12.31 21.77 1.45
N THR A 290 -13.05 22.86 1.66
CA THR A 290 -13.66 23.68 0.62
C THR A 290 -13.27 25.14 0.77
N GLY A 291 -13.64 26.00 -0.19
CA GLY A 291 -13.44 27.45 -0.11
C GLY A 291 -12.00 27.87 0.15
N GLU A 292 -11.82 28.83 1.08
CA GLU A 292 -10.53 29.43 1.40
C GLU A 292 -9.53 28.42 1.99
N LEU A 293 -9.98 27.51 2.84
CA LEU A 293 -9.11 26.47 3.42
C LEU A 293 -8.48 25.62 2.33
N ARG A 294 -9.26 25.15 1.34
CA ARG A 294 -8.75 24.39 0.21
C ARG A 294 -7.68 25.18 -0.56
N GLU A 295 -7.90 26.50 -0.77
CA GLU A 295 -6.94 27.35 -1.45
C GLU A 295 -5.67 27.59 -0.60
N GLN A 296 -5.77 27.63 0.72
CA GLN A 296 -4.61 27.70 1.61
C GLN A 296 -3.77 26.45 1.52
N ILE A 297 -4.40 25.26 1.58
CA ILE A 297 -3.72 23.97 1.37
C ILE A 297 -3.05 23.95 -0.01
N ARG A 298 -3.75 24.37 -1.08
CA ARG A 298 -3.19 24.43 -2.43
C ARG A 298 -1.94 25.31 -2.53
N ARG A 299 -1.89 26.44 -1.83
CA ARG A 299 -0.72 27.32 -1.81
C ARG A 299 0.44 26.74 -1.02
N ARG A 300 0.18 25.90 -0.03
CA ARG A 300 1.20 25.28 0.81
C ARG A 300 1.86 24.09 0.16
N VAL A 301 1.11 23.34 -0.63
CA VAL A 301 1.59 22.13 -1.32
C VAL A 301 2.32 22.54 -2.60
N PRO A 302 3.63 22.26 -2.75
CA PRO A 302 4.39 22.63 -3.94
C PRO A 302 3.85 21.95 -5.20
N SER A 303 3.36 22.72 -6.15
CA SER A 303 2.75 22.23 -7.38
C SER A 303 3.71 21.46 -8.31
N ALA A 304 5.02 21.63 -8.11
CA ALA A 304 6.06 20.89 -8.83
C ALA A 304 6.10 19.40 -8.44
N ASN A 305 5.62 19.07 -7.24
CA ASN A 305 5.70 17.71 -6.68
C ASN A 305 4.32 17.10 -6.34
N TRP A 306 3.30 17.94 -6.20
CA TRP A 306 1.99 17.52 -5.73
C TRP A 306 0.88 18.23 -6.50
N GLN A 307 -0.22 17.54 -6.76
CA GLN A 307 -1.39 18.12 -7.39
C GLN A 307 -2.59 18.00 -6.45
N LEU A 308 -3.16 19.12 -6.01
CA LEU A 308 -4.42 19.12 -5.29
C LEU A 308 -5.53 18.76 -6.29
N ARG A 309 -6.15 17.61 -6.11
CA ARG A 309 -7.19 17.07 -6.99
C ARG A 309 -8.51 16.86 -6.26
N THR A 310 -9.56 16.64 -7.00
CA THR A 310 -10.79 15.94 -6.58
C THR A 310 -10.77 14.57 -7.24
N ALA A 311 -11.16 13.54 -6.50
CA ALA A 311 -11.31 12.20 -7.02
C ALA A 311 -12.68 11.63 -6.59
N ASP A 312 -13.32 10.95 -7.54
CA ASP A 312 -14.56 10.21 -7.31
C ASP A 312 -14.48 8.95 -8.23
N PRO A 313 -14.37 7.75 -7.66
CA PRO A 313 -14.22 7.46 -6.23
C PRO A 313 -12.88 7.96 -5.65
N TRP A 314 -12.85 8.21 -4.34
CA TRP A 314 -11.63 8.57 -3.62
C TRP A 314 -10.75 7.32 -3.45
N PRO A 315 -9.49 7.31 -3.92
CA PRO A 315 -8.65 6.13 -3.91
C PRO A 315 -8.04 5.83 -2.55
N GLY A 316 -7.73 4.54 -2.32
CA GLY A 316 -7.04 4.04 -1.15
C GLY A 316 -7.83 4.16 0.14
N GLU A 317 -7.16 3.95 1.27
CA GLU A 317 -7.78 3.97 2.61
C GLU A 317 -8.37 5.31 3.00
N GLY A 318 -7.86 6.42 2.45
CA GLY A 318 -8.49 7.73 2.60
C GLY A 318 -9.93 7.76 2.09
N GLY A 319 -10.25 7.00 1.04
CA GLY A 319 -11.61 6.80 0.56
C GLY A 319 -12.49 6.05 1.55
N THR A 320 -11.97 5.00 2.17
CA THR A 320 -12.68 4.23 3.21
C THR A 320 -13.04 5.12 4.42
N TRP A 321 -12.15 6.00 4.86
CA TRP A 321 -12.43 6.99 5.89
C TRP A 321 -13.47 8.03 5.45
N PHE A 322 -13.34 8.52 4.21
CA PHE A 322 -14.30 9.48 3.64
C PHE A 322 -15.71 8.88 3.54
N GLU A 323 -15.84 7.64 3.09
CA GLU A 323 -17.12 6.90 3.05
C GLU A 323 -17.70 6.66 4.44
N ALA A 324 -16.84 6.53 5.47
CA ALA A 324 -17.27 6.43 6.87
C ALA A 324 -17.69 7.78 7.48
N GLY A 325 -17.61 8.89 6.74
CA GLY A 325 -18.10 10.21 7.16
C GLY A 325 -17.05 11.10 7.83
N ALA A 326 -15.76 10.75 7.75
CA ALA A 326 -14.70 11.58 8.27
C ALA A 326 -14.39 12.80 7.37
N SER A 327 -13.83 13.84 7.98
CA SER A 327 -13.14 14.93 7.26
C SER A 327 -11.72 14.48 6.96
N VAL A 328 -11.33 14.42 5.68
CA VAL A 328 -10.08 13.79 5.26
C VAL A 328 -9.15 14.74 4.51
N LEU A 329 -7.87 14.70 4.87
CA LEU A 329 -6.74 15.20 4.08
C LEU A 329 -5.84 14.01 3.72
N SER A 330 -5.70 13.71 2.44
CA SER A 330 -4.95 12.55 1.94
C SER A 330 -3.76 12.95 1.11
N PHE A 331 -2.60 12.35 1.37
CA PHE A 331 -1.40 12.39 0.53
C PHE A 331 -1.16 11.00 -0.04
N LEU A 332 -1.11 10.90 -1.35
CA LEU A 332 -0.86 9.62 -2.03
C LEU A 332 -0.24 9.87 -3.41
N GLY A 333 0.37 8.85 -3.97
CA GLY A 333 0.98 8.91 -5.28
C GLY A 333 1.08 7.53 -5.94
N GLY A 334 1.64 7.52 -7.13
CA GLY A 334 2.10 6.34 -7.83
C GLY A 334 3.57 6.51 -8.17
N ALA A 335 4.26 5.42 -8.33
CA ALA A 335 5.65 5.36 -8.78
C ALA A 335 5.79 4.20 -9.78
N SER A 336 6.82 4.23 -10.61
CA SER A 336 7.04 3.19 -11.62
C SER A 336 7.30 1.81 -11.01
N LEU A 337 7.87 1.75 -9.80
CA LEU A 337 8.14 0.49 -9.09
C LEU A 337 6.97 -0.01 -8.23
N PHE A 338 5.83 0.69 -8.25
CA PHE A 338 4.65 0.36 -7.46
C PHE A 338 4.21 -1.10 -7.68
N HIS A 339 4.03 -1.85 -6.58
CA HIS A 339 3.66 -3.27 -6.59
C HIS A 339 4.67 -4.22 -7.24
N THR A 340 5.93 -3.82 -7.37
CA THR A 340 7.01 -4.68 -7.86
C THR A 340 7.98 -5.06 -6.75
N THR A 341 8.73 -6.15 -6.94
CA THR A 341 9.80 -6.56 -6.00
C THR A 341 11.00 -5.62 -5.99
N ALA A 342 11.09 -4.70 -6.96
CA ALA A 342 12.12 -3.66 -7.03
C ALA A 342 11.78 -2.43 -6.16
N ASP A 343 10.57 -2.34 -5.59
CA ASP A 343 10.18 -1.29 -4.66
C ASP A 343 10.81 -1.53 -3.27
N THR A 344 12.08 -1.25 -3.16
CA THR A 344 12.90 -1.33 -1.94
C THR A 344 13.13 0.06 -1.34
N GLU A 345 14.02 0.17 -0.35
CA GLU A 345 14.47 1.46 0.19
C GLU A 345 15.07 2.38 -0.88
N ALA A 346 15.63 1.81 -1.97
CA ALA A 346 16.19 2.57 -3.09
C ALA A 346 15.11 3.32 -3.92
N ALA A 347 13.83 3.01 -3.72
CA ALA A 347 12.72 3.72 -4.34
C ALA A 347 12.42 5.09 -3.69
N THR A 348 13.25 5.52 -2.73
CA THR A 348 13.18 6.86 -2.11
C THR A 348 14.57 7.38 -1.75
N SER A 349 14.66 8.57 -1.15
CA SER A 349 15.89 9.14 -0.60
C SER A 349 15.62 9.90 0.69
N PRO A 350 16.66 10.16 1.52
CA PRO A 350 16.52 10.96 2.72
C PRO A 350 15.84 12.32 2.47
N GLU A 351 16.27 13.02 1.41
CA GLU A 351 15.74 14.34 1.04
C GLU A 351 14.27 14.25 0.59
N ALA A 352 13.90 13.20 -0.13
CA ALA A 352 12.54 13.00 -0.63
C ALA A 352 11.56 12.76 0.53
N VAL A 353 11.93 11.91 1.49
CA VAL A 353 11.07 11.62 2.66
C VAL A 353 10.97 12.84 3.57
N ALA A 354 12.07 13.56 3.80
CA ALA A 354 12.07 14.79 4.61
C ALA A 354 11.19 15.88 3.98
N LEU A 355 11.29 16.11 2.67
CA LEU A 355 10.44 17.06 1.96
C LEU A 355 8.96 16.66 2.04
N ALA A 356 8.64 15.39 1.89
CA ALA A 356 7.26 14.93 1.99
C ALA A 356 6.71 15.10 3.41
N ALA A 357 7.52 14.83 4.45
CA ALA A 357 7.13 15.04 5.84
C ALA A 357 6.85 16.52 6.14
N GLU A 358 7.74 17.43 5.72
CA GLU A 358 7.56 18.88 5.90
C GLU A 358 6.25 19.37 5.25
N VAL A 359 6.02 19.01 3.99
CA VAL A 359 4.82 19.43 3.24
C VAL A 359 3.55 18.86 3.86
N ALA A 360 3.56 17.58 4.24
CA ALA A 360 2.38 16.93 4.80
C ALA A 360 2.01 17.49 6.18
N ILE A 361 3.01 17.72 7.06
CA ILE A 361 2.80 18.29 8.39
C ILE A 361 2.27 19.73 8.28
N ASP A 362 2.87 20.56 7.43
CA ASP A 362 2.44 21.94 7.21
C ASP A 362 0.99 22.03 6.71
N ALA A 363 0.62 21.17 5.76
CA ALA A 363 -0.74 21.12 5.24
C ALA A 363 -1.74 20.55 6.27
N ALA A 364 -1.31 19.57 7.07
CA ALA A 364 -2.12 19.02 8.16
C ALA A 364 -2.43 20.08 9.22
N ARG A 365 -1.46 20.87 9.65
CA ARG A 365 -1.69 21.97 10.59
C ARG A 365 -2.73 22.96 10.08
N LEU A 366 -2.66 23.38 8.80
CA LEU A 366 -3.69 24.23 8.20
C LEU A 366 -5.08 23.58 8.20
N PHE A 367 -5.13 22.25 7.94
CA PHE A 367 -6.39 21.52 7.91
C PHE A 367 -7.01 21.35 9.28
N LEU A 368 -6.20 21.27 10.34
CA LEU A 368 -6.64 21.13 11.74
C LEU A 368 -7.07 22.45 12.39
N ASP A 369 -6.48 23.58 11.97
CA ASP A 369 -6.75 24.92 12.52
C ASP A 369 -8.06 25.54 11.99
N SER A 370 -8.87 24.81 11.22
CA SER A 370 -10.01 25.32 10.49
C SER A 370 -11.39 25.13 11.15
#